data_906a628c3151df73e2a9555d7a2d712e
#
_entry.id   906a628c3151df73e2a9555d7a2d712e
#
_cell.length_a   1.000
_cell.length_b   1.000
_cell.length_c   1.000
_cell.angle_alpha   90.00
_cell.angle_beta   90.00
_cell.angle_gamma   90.00
#
_symmetry.space_group_name_H-M   'P 1'
#
loop_
_entity.id
_entity.type
_entity.pdbx_description
1 polymer ?
#
loop_
_entity_poly.entity_id
_entity_poly.type
_entity_poly.pdbx_seq_one_letter_code
_entity_poly.pdbx_strand_id
1 'polypeptide(L)'
;MLTKIINYANNLFPFNIGSHRPTPKMPWLINFIKFLVFLPVLIYFYSIHVYATNIPFADGYVIHFKQIISIIQAQTLSGKLELLFLNSLEVLFLFNKITILLIYYFLGEINLKIFIFIGNSALLGLLFFFYKTLPENREKIFLVFPVVLLLFQLKPNWVHMVWGVNLGYHFGLFFSGLAFYFLVKRHTKYFFLAGLFTFCSLLSGPSGTATLATGCLILIIQKRLKLASVWFAGIILVLSPFFYLSKLTSSTTSSLLTVSSLNDFGRMGNFFISFLGVSFTFEKPAVAFIFGTLIVFYFFFLLYKKYYVTNLTVFSFMVYIILVAAIVAIYRSGWGENAFLADRYKIFSLTMVILIYISIVDLFYSDTNQKWIFLVGMIMITGSMYLVSYIEGKNKLVFSKYLLVWRTNQWLDQNFNLMAHPFEHQSNAIMTRALTSGYYKLPYKLINIPDNRFSPLVNSADLCSKEDKMAFRSDFNVIAFGPDFSPFLVRIEGVIYDQKLTLPAKAEPVHVILDSLEGKYIFTAHAQEHIEKSIHFRQGTPNKGLLALIPFRKLKDNIYRLGLCYKGRVVFNNHFIIKQHHQFKHIIK
;
A
#
# COMPACT_ATOMS: atom_id res chain seq x y z
N MET A 1 33.15 13.40 22.35
CA MET A 1 31.92 13.93 21.83
C MET A 1 30.70 13.12 22.27
N LEU A 2 30.69 11.80 22.12
CA LEU A 2 29.60 10.90 22.58
C LEU A 2 29.32 11.03 24.08
N THR A 3 30.37 11.09 24.94
CA THR A 3 30.22 11.25 26.38
C THR A 3 29.55 12.58 26.79
N LYS A 4 29.81 13.65 26.04
CA LYS A 4 29.12 14.96 26.25
C LYS A 4 27.65 14.91 25.84
N ILE A 5 27.30 14.18 24.76
CA ILE A 5 25.91 13.99 24.32
C ILE A 5 25.14 13.13 25.33
N ILE A 6 25.78 12.08 25.86
CA ILE A 6 25.21 11.22 26.92
C ILE A 6 24.97 12.01 28.21
N ASN A 7 25.94 12.83 28.63
CA ASN A 7 25.75 13.70 29.81
C ASN A 7 24.71 14.80 29.57
N TYR A 8 24.58 15.33 28.36
CA TYR A 8 23.56 16.30 28.01
C TYR A 8 22.16 15.66 27.97
N ALA A 9 22.04 14.44 27.44
CA ALA A 9 20.80 13.66 27.48
C ALA A 9 20.40 13.29 28.92
N ASN A 10 21.36 12.91 29.77
CA ASN A 10 21.12 12.64 31.20
C ASN A 10 20.70 13.90 31.99
N ASN A 11 21.18 15.07 31.59
CA ASN A 11 20.79 16.36 32.20
C ASN A 11 19.45 16.85 31.69
N LEU A 12 19.09 16.58 30.44
CA LEU A 12 17.75 16.85 29.90
C LEU A 12 16.68 15.91 30.45
N PHE A 13 17.07 14.69 30.81
CA PHE A 13 16.21 13.66 31.37
C PHE A 13 16.85 13.13 32.68
N PRO A 14 16.80 13.87 33.81
CA PRO A 14 17.40 13.43 35.06
C PRO A 14 16.59 12.28 35.67
N PHE A 15 16.75 11.07 35.15
CA PHE A 15 16.25 9.84 35.74
C PHE A 15 17.28 9.32 36.73
N ASN A 16 17.19 9.77 37.97
CA ASN A 16 17.99 9.30 39.07
C ASN A 16 17.60 7.85 39.41
N ILE A 17 18.50 6.88 39.16
CA ILE A 17 18.34 5.45 39.43
C ILE A 17 18.64 5.16 40.91
N GLY A 18 18.00 5.89 41.80
CA GLY A 18 18.02 5.65 43.23
C GLY A 18 16.63 5.36 43.74
N SER A 19 16.46 4.46 44.66
CA SER A 19 15.30 3.80 45.24
C SER A 19 14.12 4.70 45.75
N HIS A 20 14.05 5.94 45.35
CA HIS A 20 12.91 6.80 45.63
C HIS A 20 12.08 7.03 44.38
N ARG A 21 10.76 6.75 44.44
CA ARG A 21 9.81 7.06 43.38
C ARG A 21 9.93 8.56 43.00
N PRO A 22 10.53 8.92 41.86
CA PRO A 22 10.46 10.32 41.44
C PRO A 22 9.03 10.56 40.96
N THR A 23 8.32 11.40 41.69
CA THR A 23 7.15 12.07 41.12
C THR A 23 7.63 12.79 39.86
N PRO A 24 7.01 12.57 38.69
CA PRO A 24 7.42 13.23 37.47
C PRO A 24 7.32 14.75 37.69
N LYS A 25 8.47 15.44 37.71
CA LYS A 25 8.55 16.88 37.92
C LYS A 25 7.79 17.71 36.89
N MET A 26 7.33 17.07 35.75
CA MET A 26 6.61 17.74 34.67
C MET A 26 5.58 16.80 34.02
N PRO A 27 4.36 16.67 34.57
CA PRO A 27 3.31 15.82 33.99
C PRO A 27 2.92 16.24 32.56
N TRP A 28 3.04 17.53 32.23
CA TRP A 28 2.78 18.05 30.89
C TRP A 28 3.75 17.49 29.85
N LEU A 29 5.04 17.27 30.18
CA LEU A 29 6.02 16.70 29.27
C LEU A 29 5.69 15.25 28.91
N ILE A 30 5.26 14.46 29.88
CA ILE A 30 4.82 13.08 29.65
C ILE A 30 3.60 13.06 28.73
N ASN A 31 2.64 13.95 28.96
CA ASN A 31 1.45 14.05 28.12
C ASN A 31 1.80 14.55 26.71
N PHE A 32 2.75 15.46 26.58
CA PHE A 32 3.26 15.90 25.28
C PHE A 32 3.95 14.76 24.51
N ILE A 33 4.77 13.96 25.19
CA ILE A 33 5.39 12.78 24.56
C ILE A 33 4.33 11.76 24.12
N LYS A 34 3.32 11.49 24.96
CA LYS A 34 2.20 10.63 24.56
C LYS A 34 1.49 11.17 23.33
N PHE A 35 1.27 12.48 23.27
CA PHE A 35 0.68 13.12 22.09
C PHE A 35 1.56 12.92 20.84
N LEU A 36 2.87 13.11 20.94
CA LEU A 36 3.81 12.88 19.83
C LEU A 36 3.78 11.43 19.33
N VAL A 37 3.62 10.44 20.22
CA VAL A 37 3.47 9.04 19.84
C VAL A 37 2.21 8.82 19.00
N PHE A 38 1.11 9.51 19.30
CA PHE A 38 -0.14 9.39 18.55
C PHE A 38 -0.21 10.26 17.29
N LEU A 39 0.70 11.22 17.12
CA LEU A 39 0.69 12.13 15.98
C LEU A 39 0.74 11.40 14.61
N PRO A 40 1.58 10.37 14.40
CA PRO A 40 1.57 9.60 13.14
C PRO A 40 0.22 8.92 12.84
N VAL A 41 -0.48 8.46 13.88
CA VAL A 41 -1.82 7.88 13.76
C VAL A 41 -2.82 8.93 13.27
N LEU A 42 -2.80 10.12 13.88
CA LEU A 42 -3.68 11.23 13.49
C LEU A 42 -3.39 11.68 12.06
N ILE A 43 -2.12 11.82 11.68
CA ILE A 43 -1.70 12.16 10.30
C ILE A 43 -2.19 11.11 9.30
N TYR A 44 -2.10 9.83 9.65
CA TYR A 44 -2.54 8.73 8.81
C TYR A 44 -4.06 8.80 8.53
N PHE A 45 -4.89 8.86 9.58
CA PHE A 45 -6.35 8.93 9.42
C PHE A 45 -6.82 10.26 8.82
N TYR A 46 -6.14 11.35 9.11
CA TYR A 46 -6.37 12.63 8.44
C TYR A 46 -6.07 12.52 6.93
N SER A 47 -4.99 11.83 6.56
CA SER A 47 -4.66 11.60 5.15
C SER A 47 -5.74 10.74 4.45
N ILE A 48 -6.29 9.72 5.11
CA ILE A 48 -7.46 8.99 4.58
C ILE A 48 -8.65 9.94 4.40
N HIS A 49 -8.93 10.77 5.40
CA HIS A 49 -10.04 11.73 5.31
C HIS A 49 -9.91 12.65 4.10
N VAL A 50 -8.71 13.15 3.83
CA VAL A 50 -8.44 14.10 2.75
C VAL A 50 -8.38 13.42 1.39
N TYR A 51 -7.75 12.24 1.27
CA TYR A 51 -7.41 11.64 -0.02
C TYR A 51 -8.29 10.47 -0.43
N ALA A 52 -8.90 9.73 0.52
CA ALA A 52 -9.85 8.68 0.14
C ALA A 52 -11.10 9.28 -0.49
N THR A 53 -11.55 8.65 -1.57
CA THR A 53 -12.72 9.06 -2.34
C THR A 53 -13.82 8.01 -2.24
N ASN A 54 -15.08 8.42 -2.43
CA ASN A 54 -16.18 7.48 -2.63
C ASN A 54 -16.26 7.06 -4.11
N ILE A 55 -15.13 6.75 -4.74
CA ILE A 55 -15.04 6.30 -6.13
C ILE A 55 -14.37 4.93 -6.15
N PRO A 56 -14.96 3.92 -6.83
CA PRO A 56 -14.32 2.62 -6.93
C PRO A 56 -13.03 2.68 -7.77
N PHE A 57 -12.08 1.84 -7.43
CA PHE A 57 -10.79 1.73 -8.10
C PHE A 57 -10.55 0.28 -8.52
N ALA A 58 -10.05 0.06 -9.73
CA ALA A 58 -9.67 -1.26 -10.27
C ALA A 58 -10.77 -2.33 -10.04
N ASP A 59 -10.44 -3.43 -9.39
CA ASP A 59 -11.34 -4.56 -9.10
C ASP A 59 -12.55 -4.16 -8.23
N GLY A 60 -12.52 -2.97 -7.62
CA GLY A 60 -13.59 -2.46 -6.77
C GLY A 60 -14.94 -2.35 -7.50
N TYR A 61 -14.95 -2.14 -8.81
CA TYR A 61 -16.18 -2.14 -9.60
C TYR A 61 -16.87 -3.51 -9.57
N VAL A 62 -16.11 -4.58 -9.69
CA VAL A 62 -16.64 -5.95 -9.69
C VAL A 62 -16.97 -6.39 -8.27
N ILE A 63 -16.03 -6.24 -7.34
CA ILE A 63 -16.12 -6.77 -5.98
C ILE A 63 -17.14 -5.99 -5.14
N HIS A 64 -17.09 -4.65 -5.19
CA HIS A 64 -17.89 -3.80 -4.31
C HIS A 64 -19.23 -3.40 -4.93
N PHE A 65 -19.34 -3.29 -6.25
CA PHE A 65 -20.59 -2.89 -6.89
C PHE A 65 -21.33 -4.07 -7.52
N LYS A 66 -20.75 -4.73 -8.54
CA LYS A 66 -21.47 -5.79 -9.27
C LYS A 66 -22.04 -6.85 -8.32
N GLN A 67 -21.20 -7.37 -7.42
CA GLN A 67 -21.64 -8.44 -6.51
C GLN A 67 -22.59 -7.92 -5.43
N ILE A 68 -22.29 -6.79 -4.80
CA ILE A 68 -23.14 -6.24 -3.72
C ILE A 68 -24.51 -5.86 -4.26
N ILE A 69 -24.58 -5.20 -5.42
CA ILE A 69 -25.86 -4.87 -6.06
C ILE A 69 -26.64 -6.14 -6.40
N SER A 70 -25.97 -7.18 -6.89
CA SER A 70 -26.64 -8.46 -7.16
C SER A 70 -27.20 -9.12 -5.90
N ILE A 71 -26.48 -9.06 -4.78
CA ILE A 71 -26.96 -9.57 -3.48
C ILE A 71 -28.16 -8.76 -2.99
N ILE A 72 -28.11 -7.43 -3.09
CA ILE A 72 -29.21 -6.57 -2.66
C ILE A 72 -30.49 -6.85 -3.48
N GLN A 73 -30.35 -7.06 -4.79
CA GLN A 73 -31.46 -7.29 -5.72
C GLN A 73 -32.00 -8.72 -5.70
N ALA A 74 -31.29 -9.68 -5.13
CA ALA A 74 -31.77 -11.06 -5.03
C ALA A 74 -33.04 -11.13 -4.16
N GLN A 75 -34.08 -11.75 -4.70
CA GLN A 75 -35.40 -11.82 -4.06
C GLN A 75 -35.49 -12.88 -2.95
N THR A 76 -34.69 -13.95 -3.05
CA THR A 76 -34.73 -15.07 -2.09
C THR A 76 -33.51 -15.04 -1.17
N LEU A 77 -33.69 -15.52 0.06
CA LEU A 77 -32.59 -15.66 1.01
C LEU A 77 -31.53 -16.65 0.48
N SER A 78 -31.95 -17.74 -0.15
CA SER A 78 -31.03 -18.71 -0.78
C SER A 78 -30.18 -18.06 -1.85
N GLY A 79 -30.77 -17.26 -2.75
CA GLY A 79 -30.02 -16.53 -3.78
C GLY A 79 -29.06 -15.49 -3.20
N LYS A 80 -29.44 -14.80 -2.10
CA LYS A 80 -28.52 -13.89 -1.40
C LYS A 80 -27.33 -14.64 -0.81
N LEU A 81 -27.55 -15.79 -0.17
CA LEU A 81 -26.49 -16.60 0.38
C LEU A 81 -25.58 -17.17 -0.72
N GLU A 82 -26.13 -17.68 -1.81
CA GLU A 82 -25.35 -18.15 -2.95
C GLU A 82 -24.43 -17.07 -3.49
N LEU A 83 -24.95 -15.87 -3.76
CA LEU A 83 -24.16 -14.74 -4.23
C LEU A 83 -23.13 -14.23 -3.20
N LEU A 84 -23.44 -14.35 -1.92
CA LEU A 84 -22.50 -13.99 -0.84
C LEU A 84 -21.27 -14.89 -0.87
N PHE A 85 -21.46 -16.21 -1.09
CA PHE A 85 -20.38 -17.20 -1.16
C PHE A 85 -19.76 -17.36 -2.56
N LEU A 86 -20.27 -16.67 -3.57
CA LEU A 86 -19.69 -16.68 -4.92
C LEU A 86 -18.30 -16.04 -4.91
N ASN A 87 -17.32 -16.71 -5.50
CA ASN A 87 -15.97 -16.17 -5.64
C ASN A 87 -15.95 -14.90 -6.51
N SER A 88 -15.14 -13.94 -6.12
CA SER A 88 -14.85 -12.72 -6.88
C SER A 88 -13.41 -12.79 -7.36
N LEU A 89 -13.19 -12.83 -8.67
CA LEU A 89 -11.83 -12.77 -9.20
C LEU A 89 -10.88 -13.77 -8.47
N GLU A 90 -11.25 -15.03 -8.43
CA GLU A 90 -10.48 -16.13 -7.80
C GLU A 90 -10.43 -16.11 -6.25
N VAL A 91 -10.97 -15.11 -5.58
CA VAL A 91 -10.92 -14.97 -4.11
C VAL A 91 -12.31 -14.74 -3.53
N LEU A 92 -12.60 -15.42 -2.42
CA LEU A 92 -13.80 -15.18 -1.64
C LEU A 92 -13.57 -13.99 -0.68
N PHE A 93 -14.00 -12.79 -1.07
CA PHE A 93 -13.93 -11.58 -0.23
C PHE A 93 -15.15 -11.48 0.70
N LEU A 94 -15.44 -12.54 1.47
CA LEU A 94 -16.68 -12.61 2.26
C LEU A 94 -16.77 -11.52 3.32
N PHE A 95 -15.67 -11.27 4.04
CA PHE A 95 -15.62 -10.21 5.05
C PHE A 95 -15.86 -8.82 4.43
N ASN A 96 -15.29 -8.55 3.25
CA ASN A 96 -15.51 -7.31 2.52
C ASN A 96 -16.98 -7.16 2.13
N LYS A 97 -17.60 -8.22 1.58
CA LYS A 97 -19.02 -8.21 1.19
C LYS A 97 -19.93 -7.92 2.37
N ILE A 98 -19.72 -8.64 3.49
CA ILE A 98 -20.51 -8.43 4.71
C ILE A 98 -20.35 -6.99 5.20
N THR A 99 -19.13 -6.46 5.23
CA THR A 99 -18.88 -5.09 5.71
C THR A 99 -19.57 -4.06 4.84
N ILE A 100 -19.52 -4.18 3.50
CA ILE A 100 -20.20 -3.25 2.59
C ILE A 100 -21.72 -3.37 2.71
N LEU A 101 -22.26 -4.58 2.84
CA LEU A 101 -23.69 -4.79 3.06
C LEU A 101 -24.15 -4.12 4.35
N LEU A 102 -23.38 -4.25 5.43
CA LEU A 102 -23.68 -3.55 6.68
C LEU A 102 -23.70 -2.03 6.49
N ILE A 103 -22.67 -1.47 5.80
CA ILE A 103 -22.63 -0.04 5.47
C ILE A 103 -23.88 0.36 4.70
N TYR A 104 -24.24 -0.41 3.67
CA TYR A 104 -25.44 -0.16 2.87
C TYR A 104 -26.73 -0.18 3.72
N TYR A 105 -26.91 -1.19 4.57
CA TYR A 105 -28.11 -1.28 5.42
C TYR A 105 -28.21 -0.16 6.45
N PHE A 106 -27.08 0.35 6.96
CA PHE A 106 -27.08 1.46 7.91
C PHE A 106 -27.22 2.84 7.27
N LEU A 107 -26.69 3.04 6.05
CA LEU A 107 -26.63 4.35 5.39
C LEU A 107 -27.62 4.50 4.23
N GLY A 108 -28.20 3.41 3.73
CA GLY A 108 -29.03 3.40 2.54
C GLY A 108 -28.25 3.52 1.22
N GLU A 109 -26.89 3.58 1.29
CA GLU A 109 -26.03 3.69 0.11
C GLU A 109 -24.70 2.96 0.32
N ILE A 110 -24.06 2.54 -0.79
CA ILE A 110 -22.71 1.99 -0.78
C ILE A 110 -21.74 3.16 -0.63
N ASN A 111 -21.02 3.20 0.50
CA ASN A 111 -20.04 4.25 0.78
C ASN A 111 -18.62 3.65 0.94
N LEU A 112 -17.82 3.78 -0.12
CA LEU A 112 -16.47 3.23 -0.17
C LEU A 112 -15.50 3.99 0.74
N LYS A 113 -15.72 5.29 0.99
CA LYS A 113 -14.87 6.05 1.89
C LYS A 113 -14.97 5.56 3.33
N ILE A 114 -16.19 5.29 3.81
CA ILE A 114 -16.42 4.68 5.13
C ILE A 114 -15.83 3.27 5.17
N PHE A 115 -15.98 2.50 4.10
CA PHE A 115 -15.39 1.17 3.98
C PHE A 115 -13.87 1.20 4.10
N ILE A 116 -13.18 2.17 3.48
CA ILE A 116 -11.74 2.39 3.60
C ILE A 116 -11.37 2.74 5.06
N PHE A 117 -12.13 3.60 5.73
CA PHE A 117 -11.90 3.93 7.14
C PHE A 117 -12.00 2.69 8.04
N ILE A 118 -13.05 1.88 7.87
CA ILE A 118 -13.22 0.62 8.61
C ILE A 118 -12.01 -0.30 8.37
N GLY A 119 -11.58 -0.47 7.10
CA GLY A 119 -10.44 -1.30 6.75
C GLY A 119 -9.16 -0.89 7.47
N ASN A 120 -8.89 0.41 7.51
CA ASN A 120 -7.70 0.95 8.14
C ASN A 120 -7.80 0.99 9.68
N SER A 121 -9.00 0.94 10.27
CA SER A 121 -9.15 0.86 11.73
C SER A 121 -8.56 -0.43 12.33
N ALA A 122 -8.42 -1.50 11.53
CA ALA A 122 -7.71 -2.71 11.95
C ALA A 122 -6.25 -2.47 12.34
N LEU A 123 -5.60 -1.41 11.80
CA LEU A 123 -4.25 -1.01 12.21
C LEU A 123 -4.20 -0.54 13.66
N LEU A 124 -5.28 0.07 14.18
CA LEU A 124 -5.38 0.40 15.60
C LEU A 124 -5.45 -0.87 16.46
N GLY A 125 -6.18 -1.87 15.98
CA GLY A 125 -6.20 -3.19 16.62
C GLY A 125 -4.84 -3.88 16.61
N LEU A 126 -4.10 -3.81 15.49
CA LEU A 126 -2.72 -4.30 15.37
C LEU A 126 -1.77 -3.53 16.30
N LEU A 127 -1.90 -2.20 16.40
CA LEU A 127 -1.12 -1.40 17.33
C LEU A 127 -1.36 -1.85 18.77
N PHE A 128 -2.63 -2.05 19.15
CA PHE A 128 -2.97 -2.58 20.48
C PHE A 128 -2.40 -3.97 20.69
N PHE A 129 -2.44 -4.86 19.70
CA PHE A 129 -1.82 -6.17 19.77
C PHE A 129 -0.30 -6.06 19.98
N PHE A 130 0.42 -5.25 19.19
CA PHE A 130 1.85 -5.05 19.38
C PHE A 130 2.20 -4.42 20.73
N TYR A 131 1.37 -3.47 21.20
CA TYR A 131 1.51 -2.93 22.55
C TYR A 131 1.43 -4.03 23.62
N LYS A 132 0.52 -5.00 23.47
CA LYS A 132 0.38 -6.12 24.42
C LYS A 132 1.52 -7.14 24.35
N THR A 133 2.20 -7.25 23.22
CA THR A 133 3.34 -8.18 23.04
C THR A 133 4.67 -7.59 23.49
N LEU A 134 4.80 -6.28 23.63
CA LEU A 134 5.98 -5.63 24.17
C LEU A 134 6.13 -5.87 25.69
N PRO A 135 7.38 -5.94 26.22
CA PRO A 135 7.64 -6.12 27.65
C PRO A 135 6.92 -5.10 28.53
N GLU A 136 6.45 -5.55 29.68
CA GLU A 136 5.82 -4.67 30.68
C GLU A 136 6.89 -3.95 31.49
N ASN A 137 7.27 -2.77 31.04
CA ASN A 137 8.20 -1.89 31.76
C ASN A 137 7.70 -0.44 31.77
N ARG A 138 8.35 0.41 32.58
CA ARG A 138 7.99 1.84 32.71
C ARG A 138 8.18 2.63 31.42
N GLU A 139 9.04 2.16 30.53
CA GLU A 139 9.41 2.80 29.27
C GLU A 139 8.59 2.32 28.07
N LYS A 140 7.56 1.48 28.32
CA LYS A 140 6.74 0.84 27.28
C LYS A 140 6.20 1.82 26.23
N ILE A 141 5.90 3.06 26.63
CA ILE A 141 5.42 4.10 25.71
C ILE A 141 6.48 4.48 24.67
N PHE A 142 7.76 4.50 25.06
CA PHE A 142 8.87 4.78 24.15
C PHE A 142 9.16 3.60 23.25
N LEU A 143 9.00 2.36 23.77
CA LEU A 143 9.14 1.14 22.96
C LEU A 143 8.03 1.00 21.91
N VAL A 144 6.84 1.55 22.15
CA VAL A 144 5.74 1.57 21.19
C VAL A 144 5.99 2.58 20.08
N PHE A 145 6.74 3.64 20.31
CA PHE A 145 6.90 4.71 19.33
C PHE A 145 7.49 4.26 17.98
N PRO A 146 8.57 3.47 17.93
CA PRO A 146 9.03 2.88 16.67
C PRO A 146 7.96 2.01 15.96
N VAL A 147 7.15 1.28 16.72
CA VAL A 147 6.04 0.49 16.15
C VAL A 147 5.01 1.39 15.48
N VAL A 148 4.64 2.51 16.13
CA VAL A 148 3.70 3.49 15.56
C VAL A 148 4.27 4.11 14.29
N LEU A 149 5.55 4.54 14.32
CA LEU A 149 6.23 5.13 13.16
C LEU A 149 6.31 4.16 11.98
N LEU A 150 6.51 2.87 12.23
CA LEU A 150 6.51 1.85 11.17
C LEU A 150 5.09 1.56 10.67
N LEU A 151 4.15 1.28 11.56
CA LEU A 151 2.81 0.79 11.20
C LEU A 151 2.01 1.84 10.41
N PHE A 152 2.13 3.14 10.75
CA PHE A 152 1.37 4.23 10.14
C PHE A 152 2.15 4.99 9.06
N GLN A 153 3.09 4.32 8.38
CA GLN A 153 3.76 4.86 7.20
C GLN A 153 2.79 5.03 6.04
N LEU A 154 2.87 6.16 5.33
CA LEU A 154 1.99 6.42 4.18
C LEU A 154 2.39 5.63 2.95
N LYS A 155 3.71 5.56 2.61
CA LYS A 155 4.18 4.92 1.37
C LYS A 155 3.81 3.43 1.25
N PRO A 156 4.07 2.55 2.23
CA PRO A 156 3.68 1.14 2.11
C PRO A 156 2.15 0.94 2.20
N ASN A 157 1.42 1.88 2.80
CA ASN A 157 -0.02 1.77 3.02
C ASN A 157 -0.89 2.58 2.05
N TRP A 158 -0.31 3.38 1.14
CA TRP A 158 -1.08 4.32 0.32
C TRP A 158 -2.22 3.64 -0.45
N VAL A 159 -1.98 2.45 -0.99
CA VAL A 159 -3.00 1.71 -1.74
C VAL A 159 -4.16 1.29 -0.84
N HIS A 160 -3.89 0.94 0.42
CA HIS A 160 -4.92 0.58 1.41
C HIS A 160 -5.74 1.80 1.87
N MET A 161 -5.19 3.01 1.70
CA MET A 161 -5.86 4.25 2.07
C MET A 161 -6.81 4.77 0.98
N VAL A 162 -6.71 4.25 -0.26
CA VAL A 162 -7.54 4.70 -1.40
C VAL A 162 -8.34 3.57 -2.02
N TRP A 163 -8.02 2.32 -1.74
CA TRP A 163 -8.64 1.15 -2.35
C TRP A 163 -9.22 0.19 -1.31
N GLY A 164 -10.53 0.21 -1.17
CA GLY A 164 -11.24 -0.54 -0.14
C GLY A 164 -11.15 -2.08 -0.25
N VAL A 165 -10.86 -2.64 -1.42
CA VAL A 165 -10.68 -4.10 -1.60
C VAL A 165 -9.67 -4.67 -0.62
N ASN A 166 -8.70 -3.87 -0.22
CA ASN A 166 -7.60 -4.29 0.66
C ASN A 166 -7.97 -4.38 2.16
N LEU A 167 -9.22 -4.10 2.54
CA LEU A 167 -9.70 -4.23 3.92
C LEU A 167 -9.37 -5.61 4.51
N GLY A 168 -9.53 -6.68 3.73
CA GLY A 168 -9.23 -8.03 4.16
C GLY A 168 -7.79 -8.26 4.59
N TYR A 169 -6.80 -7.55 4.02
CA TYR A 169 -5.39 -7.70 4.43
C TYR A 169 -5.14 -7.20 5.86
N HIS A 170 -5.67 -6.03 6.21
CA HIS A 170 -5.49 -5.48 7.55
C HIS A 170 -6.22 -6.29 8.62
N PHE A 171 -7.49 -6.64 8.35
CA PHE A 171 -8.27 -7.46 9.28
C PHE A 171 -7.74 -8.89 9.37
N GLY A 172 -7.26 -9.46 8.25
CA GLY A 172 -6.61 -10.78 8.26
C GLY A 172 -5.39 -10.81 9.18
N LEU A 173 -4.51 -9.81 9.11
CA LEU A 173 -3.37 -9.64 10.01
C LEU A 173 -3.81 -9.48 11.47
N PHE A 174 -4.79 -8.60 11.73
CA PHE A 174 -5.28 -8.34 13.08
C PHE A 174 -5.91 -9.58 13.71
N PHE A 175 -6.80 -10.26 13.00
CA PHE A 175 -7.43 -11.48 13.51
C PHE A 175 -6.42 -12.62 13.70
N SER A 176 -5.43 -12.77 12.81
CA SER A 176 -4.35 -13.73 12.98
C SER A 176 -3.53 -13.45 14.24
N GLY A 177 -3.16 -12.19 14.46
CA GLY A 177 -2.47 -11.77 15.68
C GLY A 177 -3.25 -12.12 16.95
N LEU A 178 -4.56 -11.82 16.98
CA LEU A 178 -5.44 -12.15 18.10
C LEU A 178 -5.58 -13.67 18.28
N ALA A 179 -5.71 -14.43 17.17
CA ALA A 179 -5.77 -15.89 17.23
C ALA A 179 -4.52 -16.46 17.91
N PHE A 180 -3.32 -16.01 17.52
CA PHE A 180 -2.07 -16.47 18.15
C PHE A 180 -1.96 -16.03 19.61
N TYR A 181 -2.31 -14.78 19.91
CA TYR A 181 -2.30 -14.27 21.29
C TYR A 181 -3.17 -15.09 22.24
N PHE A 182 -4.38 -15.48 21.79
CA PHE A 182 -5.27 -16.28 22.60
C PHE A 182 -4.85 -17.76 22.62
N LEU A 183 -4.36 -18.32 21.50
CA LEU A 183 -3.97 -19.72 21.42
C LEU A 183 -2.76 -20.06 22.30
N VAL A 184 -1.85 -19.10 22.47
CA VAL A 184 -0.68 -19.23 23.38
C VAL A 184 -1.14 -19.36 24.84
N LYS A 185 -2.29 -18.78 25.23
CA LYS A 185 -2.86 -18.92 26.56
C LYS A 185 -3.44 -20.33 26.75
N ARG A 186 -3.10 -20.99 27.88
CA ARG A 186 -3.44 -22.41 28.09
C ARG A 186 -4.89 -22.68 28.49
N HIS A 187 -5.68 -21.66 28.84
CA HIS A 187 -7.04 -21.86 29.31
C HIS A 187 -8.02 -22.14 28.14
N THR A 188 -8.96 -23.09 28.33
CA THR A 188 -9.91 -23.57 27.32
C THR A 188 -10.73 -22.46 26.65
N LYS A 189 -11.19 -21.45 27.39
CA LYS A 189 -11.93 -20.30 26.82
C LYS A 189 -11.14 -19.58 25.72
N TYR A 190 -9.82 -19.49 25.86
CA TYR A 190 -8.96 -18.83 24.86
C TYR A 190 -8.76 -19.67 23.61
N PHE A 191 -8.89 -21.01 23.72
CA PHE A 191 -8.88 -21.87 22.54
C PHE A 191 -10.08 -21.59 21.64
N PHE A 192 -11.29 -21.44 22.19
CA PHE A 192 -12.48 -21.08 21.41
C PHE A 192 -12.38 -19.65 20.83
N LEU A 193 -11.86 -18.68 21.58
CA LEU A 193 -11.62 -17.33 21.05
C LEU A 193 -10.59 -17.34 19.92
N ALA A 194 -9.53 -18.13 20.05
CA ALA A 194 -8.56 -18.30 18.97
C ALA A 194 -9.19 -18.92 17.72
N GLY A 195 -10.07 -19.91 17.89
CA GLY A 195 -10.86 -20.50 16.79
C GLY A 195 -11.74 -19.46 16.09
N LEU A 196 -12.46 -18.64 16.87
CA LEU A 196 -13.29 -17.56 16.33
C LEU A 196 -12.46 -16.55 15.51
N PHE A 197 -11.32 -16.07 16.04
CA PHE A 197 -10.47 -15.13 15.32
C PHE A 197 -9.79 -15.76 14.09
N THR A 198 -9.45 -17.05 14.16
CA THR A 198 -8.96 -17.78 12.98
C THR A 198 -10.04 -17.87 11.90
N PHE A 199 -11.28 -18.14 12.27
CA PHE A 199 -12.40 -18.11 11.33
C PHE A 199 -12.60 -16.71 10.73
N CYS A 200 -12.56 -15.64 11.53
CA CYS A 200 -12.61 -14.26 11.02
C CYS A 200 -11.44 -13.96 10.06
N SER A 201 -10.23 -14.46 10.35
CA SER A 201 -9.07 -14.31 9.45
C SER A 201 -9.29 -15.01 8.10
N LEU A 202 -9.88 -16.22 8.10
CA LEU A 202 -10.25 -16.96 6.87
C LEU A 202 -11.26 -16.18 6.03
N LEU A 203 -12.28 -15.61 6.67
CA LEU A 203 -13.28 -14.79 5.96
C LEU A 203 -12.69 -13.52 5.38
N SER A 204 -11.59 -13.02 5.95
CA SER A 204 -10.90 -11.80 5.51
C SER A 204 -10.06 -12.00 4.24
N GLY A 205 -9.62 -13.23 3.95
CA GLY A 205 -8.88 -13.51 2.72
C GLY A 205 -7.99 -14.76 2.78
N PRO A 206 -7.29 -15.07 1.68
CA PRO A 206 -6.49 -16.29 1.55
C PRO A 206 -5.37 -16.44 2.59
N SER A 207 -4.85 -15.32 3.11
CA SER A 207 -3.84 -15.32 4.19
C SER A 207 -4.33 -16.00 5.48
N GLY A 208 -5.66 -16.08 5.68
CA GLY A 208 -6.25 -16.80 6.80
C GLY A 208 -5.91 -18.31 6.84
N THR A 209 -5.60 -18.93 5.69
CA THR A 209 -5.14 -20.34 5.65
C THR A 209 -3.80 -20.52 6.38
N ALA A 210 -2.90 -19.54 6.28
CA ALA A 210 -1.64 -19.54 7.04
C ALA A 210 -1.88 -19.43 8.56
N THR A 211 -2.99 -18.78 9.00
CA THR A 211 -3.39 -18.73 10.42
C THR A 211 -3.72 -20.12 10.96
N LEU A 212 -4.42 -20.92 10.19
CA LEU A 212 -4.74 -22.31 10.56
C LEU A 212 -3.46 -23.13 10.74
N ALA A 213 -2.55 -23.10 9.76
CA ALA A 213 -1.29 -23.84 9.81
C ALA A 213 -0.42 -23.41 11.01
N THR A 214 -0.30 -22.10 11.21
CA THR A 214 0.44 -21.54 12.36
C THR A 214 -0.20 -21.91 13.69
N GLY A 215 -1.52 -21.93 13.79
CA GLY A 215 -2.23 -22.36 14.99
C GLY A 215 -1.94 -23.82 15.36
N CYS A 216 -1.88 -24.70 14.36
CA CYS A 216 -1.47 -26.08 14.56
C CYS A 216 -0.03 -26.17 15.12
N LEU A 217 0.90 -25.41 14.55
CA LEU A 217 2.28 -25.35 15.02
C LEU A 217 2.39 -24.87 16.47
N ILE A 218 1.63 -23.85 16.89
CA ILE A 218 1.59 -23.37 18.28
C ILE A 218 1.22 -24.50 19.22
N LEU A 219 0.16 -25.25 18.92
CA LEU A 219 -0.32 -26.34 19.76
C LEU A 219 0.68 -27.51 19.84
N ILE A 220 1.39 -27.80 18.76
CA ILE A 220 2.46 -28.79 18.73
C ILE A 220 3.64 -28.34 19.61
N ILE A 221 4.11 -27.09 19.48
CA ILE A 221 5.19 -26.53 20.31
C ILE A 221 4.81 -26.57 21.80
N GLN A 222 3.54 -26.31 22.12
CA GLN A 222 3.01 -26.38 23.48
C GLN A 222 2.79 -27.83 23.98
N LYS A 223 3.03 -28.85 23.15
CA LYS A 223 2.76 -30.28 23.43
C LYS A 223 1.27 -30.56 23.71
N ARG A 224 0.35 -29.77 23.15
CA ARG A 224 -1.12 -29.89 23.32
C ARG A 224 -1.69 -30.70 22.15
N LEU A 225 -1.20 -31.94 21.95
CA LEU A 225 -1.47 -32.73 20.75
C LEU A 225 -2.97 -33.04 20.54
N LYS A 226 -3.74 -33.33 21.63
CA LYS A 226 -5.20 -33.55 21.54
C LYS A 226 -5.91 -32.30 20.94
N LEU A 227 -5.53 -31.11 21.38
CA LEU A 227 -6.11 -29.88 20.84
C LEU A 227 -5.60 -29.57 19.43
N ALA A 228 -4.36 -29.95 19.10
CA ALA A 228 -3.85 -29.88 17.74
C ALA A 228 -4.66 -30.75 16.78
N SER A 229 -5.05 -31.97 17.19
CA SER A 229 -5.92 -32.84 16.39
C SER A 229 -7.31 -32.26 16.19
N VAL A 230 -7.93 -31.68 17.25
CA VAL A 230 -9.22 -30.98 17.15
C VAL A 230 -9.10 -29.78 16.24
N TRP A 231 -8.01 -28.97 16.35
CA TRP A 231 -7.74 -27.83 15.50
C TRP A 231 -7.61 -28.25 14.04
N PHE A 232 -6.84 -29.31 13.76
CA PHE A 232 -6.65 -29.84 12.42
C PHE A 232 -7.97 -30.38 11.81
N ALA A 233 -8.78 -31.09 12.58
CA ALA A 233 -10.12 -31.54 12.17
C ALA A 233 -11.01 -30.31 11.83
N GLY A 234 -10.95 -29.26 12.65
CA GLY A 234 -11.62 -28.00 12.38
C GLY A 234 -11.16 -27.33 11.07
N ILE A 235 -9.85 -27.42 10.75
CA ILE A 235 -9.30 -26.95 9.47
C ILE A 235 -9.99 -27.68 8.31
N ILE A 236 -10.03 -29.00 8.33
CA ILE A 236 -10.62 -29.79 7.26
C ILE A 236 -12.11 -29.44 7.11
N LEU A 237 -12.83 -29.37 8.23
CA LEU A 237 -14.27 -29.05 8.23
C LEU A 237 -14.55 -27.66 7.65
N VAL A 238 -13.73 -26.65 7.93
CA VAL A 238 -13.91 -25.28 7.44
C VAL A 238 -13.46 -25.14 5.99
N LEU A 239 -12.37 -25.78 5.59
CA LEU A 239 -11.84 -25.66 4.23
C LEU A 239 -12.61 -26.50 3.20
N SER A 240 -13.19 -27.63 3.59
CA SER A 240 -13.89 -28.53 2.65
C SER A 240 -15.06 -27.86 1.91
N PRO A 241 -15.95 -27.06 2.54
CA PRO A 241 -16.97 -26.31 1.82
C PRO A 241 -16.38 -25.25 0.88
N PHE A 242 -15.30 -24.59 1.27
CA PHE A 242 -14.61 -23.62 0.41
C PHE A 242 -14.06 -24.28 -0.86
N PHE A 243 -13.41 -25.43 -0.73
CA PHE A 243 -12.92 -26.17 -1.89
C PHE A 243 -14.07 -26.69 -2.77
N TYR A 244 -15.16 -27.18 -2.17
CA TYR A 244 -16.32 -27.64 -2.90
C TYR A 244 -16.99 -26.52 -3.68
N LEU A 245 -17.26 -25.37 -3.05
CA LEU A 245 -17.86 -24.19 -3.68
C LEU A 245 -16.95 -23.58 -4.73
N SER A 246 -15.63 -23.53 -4.49
CA SER A 246 -14.68 -23.01 -5.49
C SER A 246 -14.66 -23.88 -6.75
N LYS A 247 -14.81 -25.19 -6.61
CA LYS A 247 -14.85 -26.13 -7.74
C LYS A 247 -16.12 -25.99 -8.57
N LEU A 248 -17.24 -25.64 -7.95
CA LEU A 248 -18.51 -25.39 -8.63
C LEU A 248 -18.54 -24.04 -9.38
N THR A 249 -17.77 -23.06 -8.93
CA THR A 249 -17.79 -21.68 -9.46
C THR A 249 -16.61 -21.34 -10.38
N SER A 250 -15.57 -22.17 -10.43
CA SER A 250 -14.40 -21.98 -11.29
C SER A 250 -14.68 -22.45 -12.72
N SER A 251 -15.25 -21.55 -13.53
CA SER A 251 -15.29 -21.70 -15.00
C SER A 251 -13.98 -21.27 -15.67
N THR A 252 -13.04 -20.74 -14.92
CA THR A 252 -11.69 -20.36 -15.39
C THR A 252 -10.67 -21.19 -14.66
N THR A 253 -9.99 -22.04 -15.39
CA THR A 253 -8.74 -22.68 -14.98
C THR A 253 -7.81 -21.61 -14.44
N SER A 254 -7.81 -21.43 -13.09
CA SER A 254 -6.67 -20.79 -12.45
C SER A 254 -5.45 -21.59 -12.92
N SER A 255 -4.58 -20.95 -13.68
CA SER A 255 -3.28 -21.54 -14.00
C SER A 255 -2.52 -21.66 -12.68
N LEU A 256 -2.84 -22.69 -11.91
CA LEU A 256 -1.91 -23.23 -10.93
C LEU A 256 -0.63 -23.40 -11.73
N LEU A 257 0.40 -22.67 -11.36
CA LEU A 257 1.72 -22.83 -11.96
C LEU A 257 2.03 -24.34 -11.91
N THR A 258 1.92 -25.00 -13.06
CA THR A 258 2.57 -26.27 -13.23
C THR A 258 4.04 -25.96 -13.11
N VAL A 259 4.62 -26.23 -11.94
CA VAL A 259 6.06 -26.13 -11.72
C VAL A 259 6.69 -27.16 -12.65
N SER A 260 7.14 -26.70 -13.80
CA SER A 260 7.63 -27.56 -14.89
C SER A 260 9.14 -27.52 -15.02
N SER A 261 9.81 -26.57 -14.35
CA SER A 261 11.26 -26.37 -14.51
C SER A 261 11.95 -25.88 -13.23
N LEU A 262 13.27 -26.13 -13.13
CA LEU A 262 14.14 -25.55 -12.08
C LEU A 262 14.08 -24.01 -12.04
N ASN A 263 13.88 -23.38 -13.20
CA ASN A 263 13.74 -21.92 -13.29
C ASN A 263 12.49 -21.42 -12.55
N ASP A 264 11.42 -22.21 -12.52
CA ASP A 264 10.20 -21.88 -11.79
C ASP A 264 10.46 -21.85 -10.27
N PHE A 265 11.22 -22.82 -9.74
CA PHE A 265 11.64 -22.82 -8.33
C PHE A 265 12.53 -21.62 -7.99
N GLY A 266 13.48 -21.28 -8.87
CA GLY A 266 14.34 -20.09 -8.69
C GLY A 266 13.52 -18.81 -8.65
N ARG A 267 12.53 -18.66 -9.55
CA ARG A 267 11.61 -17.52 -9.59
C ARG A 267 10.73 -17.44 -8.34
N MET A 268 10.18 -18.57 -7.88
CA MET A 268 9.40 -18.64 -6.64
C MET A 268 10.25 -18.30 -5.42
N GLY A 269 11.49 -18.80 -5.35
CA GLY A 269 12.45 -18.49 -4.28
C GLY A 269 12.81 -17.00 -4.23
N ASN A 270 13.10 -16.40 -5.39
CA ASN A 270 13.35 -14.96 -5.50
C ASN A 270 12.12 -14.16 -5.06
N PHE A 271 10.93 -14.52 -5.53
CA PHE A 271 9.67 -13.87 -5.12
C PHE A 271 9.46 -13.95 -3.61
N PHE A 272 9.61 -15.15 -3.03
CA PHE A 272 9.45 -15.39 -1.59
C PHE A 272 10.39 -14.50 -0.75
N ILE A 273 11.69 -14.49 -1.08
CA ILE A 273 12.67 -13.69 -0.36
C ILE A 273 12.35 -12.19 -0.53
N SER A 274 12.13 -11.75 -1.76
CA SER A 274 11.87 -10.34 -2.06
C SER A 274 10.56 -9.83 -1.44
N PHE A 275 9.54 -10.67 -1.33
CA PHE A 275 8.29 -10.35 -0.63
C PHE A 275 8.52 -9.96 0.82
N LEU A 276 9.40 -10.65 1.54
CA LEU A 276 9.72 -10.36 2.93
C LEU A 276 10.41 -9.00 3.09
N GLY A 277 11.23 -8.59 2.11
CA GLY A 277 11.97 -7.34 2.14
C GLY A 277 11.31 -6.14 1.47
N VAL A 278 10.12 -6.29 0.88
CA VAL A 278 9.51 -5.30 -0.02
C VAL A 278 9.21 -3.93 0.61
N SER A 279 9.04 -3.84 1.92
CA SER A 279 8.74 -2.55 2.60
C SER A 279 9.89 -1.53 2.53
N PHE A 280 11.13 -1.97 2.27
CA PHE A 280 12.33 -1.12 2.26
C PHE A 280 12.86 -0.79 0.85
N THR A 281 12.15 -1.19 -0.20
CA THR A 281 12.75 -1.29 -1.54
C THR A 281 12.91 0.02 -2.27
N PHE A 282 12.23 1.10 -1.90
CA PHE A 282 12.11 2.27 -2.79
C PHE A 282 11.86 1.87 -4.25
N GLU A 283 11.08 0.79 -4.45
CA GLU A 283 10.73 0.19 -5.75
C GLU A 283 11.91 -0.48 -6.50
N LYS A 284 13.04 -0.76 -5.81
CA LYS A 284 14.19 -1.47 -6.38
C LYS A 284 14.17 -2.95 -6.01
N PRO A 285 14.01 -3.88 -6.97
CA PRO A 285 13.91 -5.32 -6.69
C PRO A 285 15.12 -5.90 -5.95
N ALA A 286 16.34 -5.50 -6.35
CA ALA A 286 17.57 -5.98 -5.70
C ALA A 286 17.62 -5.63 -4.20
N VAL A 287 17.11 -4.45 -3.82
CA VAL A 287 17.04 -4.02 -2.42
C VAL A 287 16.06 -4.90 -1.64
N ALA A 288 14.91 -5.28 -2.26
CA ALA A 288 13.96 -6.22 -1.66
C ALA A 288 14.60 -7.57 -1.36
N PHE A 289 15.34 -8.10 -2.32
CA PHE A 289 16.01 -9.38 -2.17
C PHE A 289 17.04 -9.35 -1.04
N ILE A 290 17.89 -8.31 -0.96
CA ILE A 290 18.88 -8.17 0.09
C ILE A 290 18.22 -8.11 1.47
N PHE A 291 17.22 -7.21 1.67
CA PHE A 291 16.53 -7.11 2.94
C PHE A 291 15.75 -8.37 3.29
N GLY A 292 15.10 -9.02 2.31
CA GLY A 292 14.43 -10.28 2.52
C GLY A 292 15.39 -11.40 2.98
N THR A 293 16.57 -11.46 2.38
CA THR A 293 17.63 -12.40 2.77
C THR A 293 18.06 -12.16 4.22
N LEU A 294 18.29 -10.90 4.63
CA LEU A 294 18.60 -10.56 6.01
C LEU A 294 17.49 -10.97 7.00
N ILE A 295 16.22 -10.79 6.61
CA ILE A 295 15.06 -11.23 7.40
C ILE A 295 15.07 -12.75 7.58
N VAL A 296 15.35 -13.52 6.53
CA VAL A 296 15.41 -14.97 6.58
C VAL A 296 16.55 -15.43 7.50
N PHE A 297 17.74 -14.85 7.37
CA PHE A 297 18.86 -15.15 8.28
C PHE A 297 18.55 -14.82 9.74
N TYR A 298 17.91 -13.66 9.98
CA TYR A 298 17.50 -13.28 11.32
C TYR A 298 16.46 -14.26 11.89
N PHE A 299 15.51 -14.74 11.08
CA PHE A 299 14.55 -15.75 11.52
C PHE A 299 15.23 -17.05 11.93
N PHE A 300 16.24 -17.53 11.18
CA PHE A 300 17.05 -18.70 11.58
C PHE A 300 17.84 -18.46 12.86
N PHE A 301 18.37 -17.24 13.05
CA PHE A 301 18.99 -16.84 14.31
C PHE A 301 18.00 -16.95 15.49
N LEU A 302 16.75 -16.49 15.32
CA LEU A 302 15.71 -16.63 16.35
C LEU A 302 15.38 -18.10 16.66
N LEU A 303 15.35 -18.96 15.63
CA LEU A 303 15.21 -20.41 15.82
C LEU A 303 16.36 -20.99 16.64
N TYR A 304 17.59 -20.65 16.30
CA TYR A 304 18.79 -21.06 17.05
C TYR A 304 18.74 -20.60 18.50
N LYS A 305 18.33 -19.36 18.76
CA LYS A 305 18.13 -18.81 20.12
C LYS A 305 16.89 -19.37 20.85
N LYS A 306 16.12 -20.25 20.21
CA LYS A 306 14.87 -20.80 20.74
C LYS A 306 13.87 -19.71 21.16
N TYR A 307 13.80 -18.61 20.41
CA TYR A 307 12.95 -17.45 20.73
C TYR A 307 11.45 -17.83 20.89
N TYR A 308 11.01 -18.92 20.26
CA TYR A 308 9.67 -19.49 20.46
C TYR A 308 9.37 -19.89 21.93
N VAL A 309 10.41 -20.07 22.79
CA VAL A 309 10.24 -20.30 24.23
C VAL A 309 10.05 -18.97 24.97
N THR A 310 10.71 -17.90 24.53
CA THR A 310 10.64 -16.57 25.14
C THR A 310 9.33 -15.85 24.81
N ASN A 311 8.98 -15.76 23.52
CA ASN A 311 7.77 -15.11 23.06
C ASN A 311 7.13 -15.87 21.90
N LEU A 312 6.37 -16.91 22.24
CA LEU A 312 5.70 -17.76 21.25
C LEU A 312 4.71 -16.98 20.38
N THR A 313 4.07 -15.95 20.91
CA THR A 313 3.10 -15.13 20.15
C THR A 313 3.77 -14.41 19.00
N VAL A 314 4.87 -13.68 19.26
CA VAL A 314 5.64 -12.94 18.24
C VAL A 314 6.26 -13.90 17.24
N PHE A 315 6.88 -14.98 17.73
CA PHE A 315 7.46 -16.01 16.87
C PHE A 315 6.43 -16.62 15.91
N SER A 316 5.26 -16.98 16.42
CA SER A 316 4.19 -17.54 15.60
C SER A 316 3.67 -16.57 14.55
N PHE A 317 3.62 -15.28 14.89
CA PHE A 317 3.21 -14.28 13.89
C PHE A 317 4.27 -14.12 12.79
N MET A 318 5.58 -14.25 13.09
CA MET A 318 6.63 -14.31 12.07
C MET A 318 6.47 -15.53 11.15
N VAL A 319 6.20 -16.72 11.74
CA VAL A 319 5.93 -17.94 10.96
C VAL A 319 4.74 -17.73 10.03
N TYR A 320 3.66 -17.13 10.52
CA TYR A 320 2.50 -16.79 9.70
C TYR A 320 2.88 -15.92 8.49
N ILE A 321 3.67 -14.85 8.69
CA ILE A 321 4.11 -13.99 7.58
C ILE A 321 4.94 -14.78 6.55
N ILE A 322 5.83 -15.68 7.02
CA ILE A 322 6.63 -16.55 6.15
C ILE A 322 5.72 -17.49 5.34
N LEU A 323 4.71 -18.07 5.96
CA LEU A 323 3.74 -18.92 5.26
C LEU A 323 2.92 -18.12 4.23
N VAL A 324 2.49 -16.90 4.59
CA VAL A 324 1.81 -16.01 3.63
C VAL A 324 2.73 -15.70 2.44
N ALA A 325 4.00 -15.37 2.69
CA ALA A 325 4.99 -15.12 1.63
C ALA A 325 5.15 -16.34 0.70
N ALA A 326 5.21 -17.55 1.27
CA ALA A 326 5.30 -18.80 0.51
C ALA A 326 4.03 -19.03 -0.34
N ILE A 327 2.85 -18.86 0.24
CA ILE A 327 1.57 -19.00 -0.47
C ILE A 327 1.52 -18.00 -1.64
N VAL A 328 1.82 -16.72 -1.38
CA VAL A 328 1.78 -15.70 -2.44
C VAL A 328 2.83 -15.98 -3.52
N ALA A 329 4.04 -16.45 -3.16
CA ALA A 329 5.07 -16.83 -4.13
C ALA A 329 4.60 -17.96 -5.06
N ILE A 330 3.92 -18.98 -4.52
CA ILE A 330 3.37 -20.09 -5.30
C ILE A 330 2.33 -19.59 -6.33
N TYR A 331 1.42 -18.71 -5.90
CA TYR A 331 0.31 -18.27 -6.75
C TYR A 331 0.63 -17.10 -7.66
N ARG A 332 1.64 -16.27 -7.36
CA ARG A 332 1.86 -14.98 -8.00
C ARG A 332 3.23 -14.82 -8.69
N SER A 333 4.17 -15.72 -8.49
CA SER A 333 5.48 -15.63 -9.15
C SER A 333 5.41 -15.74 -10.68
N GLY A 334 4.32 -16.29 -11.22
CA GLY A 334 4.04 -16.35 -12.65
C GLY A 334 3.50 -15.05 -13.27
N TRP A 335 3.13 -14.04 -12.46
CA TRP A 335 2.52 -12.80 -12.96
C TRP A 335 3.53 -11.76 -13.43
N GLY A 336 4.81 -12.05 -13.34
CA GLY A 336 5.91 -11.19 -13.75
C GLY A 336 7.02 -11.14 -12.70
N GLU A 337 8.22 -10.80 -13.14
CA GLU A 337 9.42 -10.81 -12.29
C GLU A 337 9.31 -9.91 -11.05
N ASN A 338 8.56 -8.81 -11.15
CA ASN A 338 8.42 -7.79 -10.12
C ASN A 338 7.04 -7.77 -9.45
N ALA A 339 6.23 -8.81 -9.60
CA ALA A 339 4.87 -8.84 -9.04
C ALA A 339 4.84 -8.77 -7.50
N PHE A 340 5.94 -9.12 -6.81
CA PHE A 340 6.10 -8.95 -5.37
C PHE A 340 6.17 -7.47 -4.93
N LEU A 341 6.49 -6.53 -5.83
CA LEU A 341 6.50 -5.09 -5.53
C LEU A 341 5.10 -4.49 -5.37
N ALA A 342 4.04 -5.27 -5.67
CA ALA A 342 2.67 -4.78 -5.54
C ALA A 342 2.41 -4.21 -4.13
N ASP A 343 1.96 -2.96 -4.07
CA ASP A 343 1.84 -2.18 -2.84
C ASP A 343 0.95 -2.87 -1.78
N ARG A 344 -0.03 -3.67 -2.20
CA ARG A 344 -0.91 -4.46 -1.31
C ARG A 344 -0.17 -5.47 -0.43
N TYR A 345 1.04 -5.89 -0.78
CA TYR A 345 1.83 -6.86 -0.01
C TYR A 345 2.76 -6.22 1.02
N LYS A 346 3.02 -4.92 0.87
CA LYS A 346 3.99 -4.21 1.72
C LYS A 346 3.62 -4.24 3.21
N ILE A 347 2.33 -4.33 3.54
CA ILE A 347 1.88 -4.42 4.94
C ILE A 347 2.36 -5.70 5.63
N PHE A 348 2.49 -6.83 4.94
CA PHE A 348 3.02 -8.06 5.51
C PHE A 348 4.52 -7.93 5.84
N SER A 349 5.30 -7.43 4.89
CA SER A 349 6.73 -7.16 5.10
C SER A 349 6.94 -6.14 6.22
N LEU A 350 6.14 -5.08 6.27
CA LEU A 350 6.18 -4.07 7.33
C LEU A 350 5.87 -4.67 8.71
N THR A 351 4.86 -5.56 8.77
CA THR A 351 4.52 -6.30 9.98
C THR A 351 5.69 -7.19 10.43
N MET A 352 6.37 -7.87 9.50
CA MET A 352 7.56 -8.66 9.81
C MET A 352 8.66 -7.81 10.46
N VAL A 353 8.91 -6.61 9.95
CA VAL A 353 9.89 -5.69 10.52
C VAL A 353 9.52 -5.25 11.94
N ILE A 354 8.24 -4.97 12.19
CA ILE A 354 7.75 -4.66 13.54
C ILE A 354 7.98 -5.84 14.48
N LEU A 355 7.72 -7.07 14.04
CA LEU A 355 7.96 -8.28 14.84
C LEU A 355 9.44 -8.51 15.11
N ILE A 356 10.32 -8.22 14.13
CA ILE A 356 11.78 -8.23 14.31
C ILE A 356 12.18 -7.20 15.37
N TYR A 357 11.68 -5.97 15.28
CA TYR A 357 11.93 -4.95 16.30
C TYR A 357 11.52 -5.43 17.69
N ILE A 358 10.31 -5.99 17.86
CA ILE A 358 9.83 -6.52 19.14
C ILE A 358 10.76 -7.64 19.64
N SER A 359 11.20 -8.55 18.76
CA SER A 359 12.11 -9.64 19.15
C SER A 359 13.50 -9.15 19.54
N ILE A 360 14.00 -8.07 18.92
CA ILE A 360 15.24 -7.41 19.34
C ILE A 360 15.08 -6.79 20.74
N VAL A 361 13.94 -6.14 20.99
CA VAL A 361 13.62 -5.61 22.33
C VAL A 361 13.58 -6.74 23.36
N ASP A 362 12.90 -7.86 23.07
CA ASP A 362 12.81 -9.00 23.99
C ASP A 362 14.16 -9.63 24.31
N LEU A 363 15.10 -9.68 23.34
CA LEU A 363 16.37 -10.36 23.50
C LEU A 363 17.49 -9.47 24.04
N PHE A 364 17.50 -8.19 23.69
CA PHE A 364 18.66 -7.31 23.90
C PHE A 364 18.36 -6.07 24.74
N TYR A 365 17.07 -5.76 24.99
CA TYR A 365 16.70 -4.60 25.79
C TYR A 365 16.84 -4.95 27.28
N SER A 366 18.05 -4.83 27.79
CA SER A 366 18.39 -5.03 29.22
C SER A 366 18.32 -3.73 30.00
N ASP A 367 18.31 -3.83 31.35
CA ASP A 367 18.32 -2.67 32.27
C ASP A 367 19.68 -1.92 32.34
N THR A 368 20.49 -2.02 31.31
CA THR A 368 21.77 -1.35 31.20
C THR A 368 21.63 0.09 30.70
N ASN A 369 22.65 0.93 30.92
CA ASN A 369 22.72 2.30 30.40
C ASN A 369 22.64 2.36 28.85
N GLN A 370 22.91 1.24 28.17
CA GLN A 370 22.87 1.13 26.70
C GLN A 370 21.45 1.11 26.13
N LYS A 371 20.42 0.82 26.95
CA LYS A 371 19.01 0.78 26.51
C LYS A 371 18.55 2.10 25.88
N TRP A 372 18.98 3.23 26.42
CA TRP A 372 18.62 4.55 25.89
C TRP A 372 19.28 4.82 24.53
N ILE A 373 20.53 4.41 24.35
CA ILE A 373 21.23 4.52 23.05
C ILE A 373 20.50 3.71 22.00
N PHE A 374 20.13 2.47 22.34
CA PHE A 374 19.34 1.60 21.47
C PHE A 374 17.99 2.25 21.13
N LEU A 375 17.25 2.71 22.13
CA LEU A 375 15.91 3.29 21.92
C LEU A 375 15.97 4.55 21.06
N VAL A 376 16.89 5.48 21.36
CA VAL A 376 17.08 6.70 20.57
C VAL A 376 17.50 6.34 19.14
N GLY A 377 18.41 5.40 18.95
CA GLY A 377 18.81 4.91 17.64
C GLY A 377 17.63 4.36 16.83
N MET A 378 16.78 3.54 17.46
CA MET A 378 15.58 3.00 16.82
C MET A 378 14.55 4.08 16.47
N ILE A 379 14.34 5.06 17.35
CA ILE A 379 13.44 6.19 17.07
C ILE A 379 14.00 7.03 15.90
N MET A 380 15.30 7.29 15.86
CA MET A 380 15.92 8.05 14.76
C MET A 380 15.79 7.32 13.42
N ILE A 381 16.07 6.01 13.38
CA ILE A 381 15.94 5.19 12.17
C ILE A 381 14.48 5.15 11.68
N THR A 382 13.55 4.77 12.57
CA THR A 382 12.14 4.65 12.19
C THR A 382 11.51 6.00 11.91
N GLY A 383 11.94 7.07 12.59
CA GLY A 383 11.52 8.45 12.34
C GLY A 383 11.96 8.95 10.95
N SER A 384 13.22 8.70 10.59
CA SER A 384 13.73 9.04 9.24
C SER A 384 12.97 8.28 8.15
N MET A 385 12.71 6.98 8.37
CA MET A 385 11.89 6.18 7.46
C MET A 385 10.46 6.71 7.35
N TYR A 386 9.86 7.13 8.47
CA TYR A 386 8.52 7.71 8.50
C TYR A 386 8.46 9.02 7.69
N LEU A 387 9.43 9.91 7.86
CA LEU A 387 9.48 11.20 7.13
C LEU A 387 9.59 10.98 5.61
N VAL A 388 10.50 10.10 5.16
CA VAL A 388 10.63 9.75 3.74
C VAL A 388 9.33 9.13 3.23
N SER A 389 8.77 8.19 3.98
CA SER A 389 7.50 7.54 3.65
C SER A 389 6.32 8.51 3.58
N TYR A 390 6.30 9.53 4.45
CA TYR A 390 5.29 10.58 4.44
C TYR A 390 5.31 11.38 3.14
N ILE A 391 6.49 11.85 2.73
CA ILE A 391 6.65 12.66 1.50
C ILE A 391 6.21 11.86 0.26
N GLU A 392 6.76 10.66 0.09
CA GLU A 392 6.48 9.83 -1.08
C GLU A 392 5.03 9.31 -1.08
N GLY A 393 4.53 8.87 0.08
CA GLY A 393 3.16 8.38 0.22
C GLY A 393 2.11 9.47 -0.02
N LYS A 394 2.34 10.70 0.48
CA LYS A 394 1.49 11.84 0.22
C LYS A 394 1.38 12.12 -1.28
N ASN A 395 2.51 12.11 -2.01
CA ASN A 395 2.50 12.32 -3.46
C ASN A 395 1.66 11.26 -4.19
N LYS A 396 1.81 9.97 -3.81
CA LYS A 396 0.99 8.87 -4.36
C LYS A 396 -0.51 9.06 -4.06
N LEU A 397 -0.86 9.47 -2.84
CA LEU A 397 -2.25 9.71 -2.42
C LEU A 397 -2.88 10.87 -3.21
N VAL A 398 -2.17 11.99 -3.31
CA VAL A 398 -2.60 13.16 -4.09
C VAL A 398 -2.85 12.76 -5.53
N PHE A 399 -1.87 12.09 -6.16
CA PHE A 399 -1.98 11.64 -7.54
C PHE A 399 -3.14 10.67 -7.74
N SER A 400 -3.29 9.66 -6.88
CA SER A 400 -4.38 8.68 -6.97
C SER A 400 -5.75 9.33 -6.86
N LYS A 401 -5.94 10.27 -5.92
CA LYS A 401 -7.18 11.03 -5.79
C LYS A 401 -7.50 11.80 -7.08
N TYR A 402 -6.53 12.57 -7.61
CA TYR A 402 -6.75 13.34 -8.83
C TYR A 402 -7.07 12.45 -10.03
N LEU A 403 -6.38 11.34 -10.16
CA LEU A 403 -6.61 10.39 -11.24
C LEU A 403 -8.03 9.82 -11.21
N LEU A 404 -8.49 9.37 -10.04
CA LEU A 404 -9.84 8.82 -9.86
C LEU A 404 -10.92 9.87 -10.19
N VAL A 405 -10.77 11.08 -9.69
CA VAL A 405 -11.71 12.18 -9.93
C VAL A 405 -11.75 12.57 -11.40
N TRP A 406 -10.57 12.75 -12.00
CA TRP A 406 -10.48 13.10 -13.43
C TRP A 406 -11.10 12.03 -14.31
N ARG A 407 -10.83 10.75 -14.06
CA ARG A 407 -11.43 9.64 -14.82
C ARG A 407 -12.93 9.59 -14.68
N THR A 408 -13.45 9.83 -13.49
CA THR A 408 -14.89 9.85 -13.25
C THR A 408 -15.56 11.02 -14.00
N ASN A 409 -14.94 12.21 -14.00
CA ASN A 409 -15.44 13.36 -14.76
C ASN A 409 -15.40 13.09 -16.26
N GLN A 410 -14.30 12.55 -16.80
CA GLN A 410 -14.19 12.20 -18.21
C GLN A 410 -15.22 11.13 -18.63
N TRP A 411 -15.54 10.21 -17.73
CA TRP A 411 -16.59 9.23 -17.96
C TRP A 411 -17.98 9.88 -17.98
N LEU A 412 -18.27 10.80 -17.08
CA LEU A 412 -19.54 11.57 -17.07
C LEU A 412 -19.70 12.38 -18.35
N ASP A 413 -18.63 12.96 -18.87
CA ASP A 413 -18.60 13.70 -20.14
C ASP A 413 -18.57 12.77 -21.37
N GLN A 414 -18.69 11.45 -21.19
CA GLN A 414 -18.66 10.42 -22.23
C GLN A 414 -17.36 10.38 -23.06
N ASN A 415 -16.28 10.99 -22.56
CA ASN A 415 -15.01 11.06 -23.27
C ASN A 415 -14.11 9.85 -23.05
N PHE A 416 -14.22 9.14 -21.91
CA PHE A 416 -13.36 8.02 -21.54
C PHE A 416 -14.11 6.94 -20.75
N ASN A 417 -13.59 5.72 -20.79
CA ASN A 417 -14.04 4.64 -19.92
C ASN A 417 -13.51 4.84 -18.49
N LEU A 418 -14.27 4.34 -17.51
CA LEU A 418 -13.86 4.30 -16.11
C LEU A 418 -12.57 3.50 -15.93
N MET A 419 -11.83 3.87 -14.89
CA MET A 419 -10.57 3.21 -14.53
C MET A 419 -10.83 1.87 -13.84
N ALA A 420 -11.09 0.84 -14.65
CA ALA A 420 -11.23 -0.53 -14.18
C ALA A 420 -10.34 -1.45 -15.00
N HIS A 421 -9.47 -2.14 -14.35
CA HIS A 421 -8.62 -3.17 -14.94
C HIS A 421 -9.14 -4.55 -14.50
N PRO A 422 -9.23 -5.55 -15.40
CA PRO A 422 -9.06 -5.52 -16.86
C PRO A 422 -10.36 -5.26 -17.64
N PHE A 423 -11.47 -4.90 -16.97
CA PHE A 423 -12.82 -4.94 -17.51
C PHE A 423 -13.43 -3.55 -17.73
N GLU A 424 -12.82 -2.68 -18.53
CA GLU A 424 -13.29 -1.31 -18.78
C GLU A 424 -14.76 -1.24 -19.20
N HIS A 425 -15.21 -2.10 -20.14
CA HIS A 425 -16.60 -2.11 -20.61
C HIS A 425 -17.60 -2.54 -19.51
N GLN A 426 -17.23 -3.53 -18.69
CA GLN A 426 -18.09 -3.97 -17.59
C GLN A 426 -18.22 -2.89 -16.52
N SER A 427 -17.17 -2.12 -16.25
CA SER A 427 -17.18 -1.07 -15.23
C SER A 427 -18.15 0.05 -15.55
N ASN A 428 -18.27 0.43 -16.84
CA ASN A 428 -19.23 1.43 -17.28
C ASN A 428 -20.66 0.96 -16.99
N ALA A 429 -21.01 -0.27 -17.37
CA ALA A 429 -22.32 -0.84 -17.11
C ALA A 429 -22.61 -0.99 -15.60
N ILE A 430 -21.60 -1.44 -14.82
CA ILE A 430 -21.71 -1.60 -13.36
C ILE A 430 -21.95 -0.24 -12.69
N MET A 431 -21.18 0.78 -13.06
CA MET A 431 -21.29 2.12 -12.49
C MET A 431 -22.65 2.76 -12.85
N THR A 432 -23.06 2.67 -14.10
CA THR A 432 -24.39 3.14 -14.55
C THR A 432 -25.50 2.47 -13.76
N ARG A 433 -25.45 1.12 -13.60
CA ARG A 433 -26.43 0.38 -12.80
C ARG A 433 -26.45 0.82 -11.34
N ALA A 434 -25.27 1.05 -10.73
CA ALA A 434 -25.17 1.49 -9.34
C ALA A 434 -25.82 2.86 -9.11
N LEU A 435 -25.61 3.80 -10.04
CA LEU A 435 -26.20 5.14 -9.99
C LEU A 435 -27.70 5.13 -10.28
N THR A 436 -28.13 4.46 -11.35
CA THR A 436 -29.56 4.45 -11.76
C THR A 436 -30.44 3.69 -10.77
N SER A 437 -29.91 2.68 -10.10
CA SER A 437 -30.64 1.97 -9.04
C SER A 437 -30.66 2.68 -7.68
N GLY A 438 -29.93 3.81 -7.54
CA GLY A 438 -29.87 4.59 -6.30
C GLY A 438 -29.04 3.96 -5.18
N TYR A 439 -28.36 2.83 -5.43
CA TYR A 439 -27.54 2.16 -4.41
C TYR A 439 -26.22 2.89 -4.13
N TYR A 440 -25.81 3.78 -5.01
CA TYR A 440 -24.58 4.53 -4.91
C TYR A 440 -24.78 5.97 -5.38
N LYS A 441 -24.07 6.90 -4.74
CA LYS A 441 -24.06 8.32 -5.12
C LYS A 441 -22.63 8.79 -5.34
N LEU A 442 -22.41 9.46 -6.46
CA LEU A 442 -21.13 10.12 -6.71
C LEU A 442 -20.93 11.24 -5.69
N PRO A 443 -19.69 11.42 -5.19
CA PRO A 443 -19.39 12.49 -4.25
C PRO A 443 -19.49 13.87 -4.95
N TYR A 444 -20.49 14.63 -4.60
CA TYR A 444 -20.86 15.92 -5.24
C TYR A 444 -19.71 16.93 -5.33
N LYS A 445 -18.83 16.96 -4.33
CA LYS A 445 -17.69 17.90 -4.30
C LYS A 445 -16.57 17.58 -5.29
N LEU A 446 -16.60 16.43 -5.96
CA LEU A 446 -15.53 15.99 -6.86
C LEU A 446 -15.78 16.41 -8.31
N ILE A 447 -17.03 16.69 -8.67
CA ILE A 447 -17.42 17.13 -10.02
C ILE A 447 -16.89 18.55 -10.31
N ASN A 448 -16.67 19.36 -9.27
CA ASN A 448 -16.21 20.75 -9.35
C ASN A 448 -14.70 20.94 -9.20
N ILE A 449 -13.87 19.90 -9.40
CA ILE A 449 -12.42 20.14 -9.53
C ILE A 449 -12.19 20.70 -10.92
N PRO A 450 -11.78 21.97 -11.03
CA PRO A 450 -11.59 22.59 -12.32
C PRO A 450 -10.56 21.83 -13.15
N ASP A 451 -10.84 21.66 -14.44
CA ASP A 451 -10.02 20.98 -15.46
C ASP A 451 -8.58 21.55 -15.58
N ASN A 452 -8.32 22.69 -14.95
CA ASN A 452 -7.06 23.43 -15.02
C ASN A 452 -5.86 22.75 -14.34
N ARG A 453 -6.02 21.54 -13.76
CA ARG A 453 -4.88 20.75 -13.23
C ARG A 453 -4.38 19.65 -14.16
N PHE A 454 -5.17 19.29 -15.16
CA PHE A 454 -4.71 18.43 -16.25
C PHE A 454 -4.16 19.30 -17.36
N SER A 455 -3.11 18.83 -17.99
CA SER A 455 -2.43 19.58 -19.03
C SER A 455 -3.41 19.85 -20.18
N PRO A 456 -4.00 21.05 -20.29
CA PRO A 456 -4.91 21.37 -21.37
C PRO A 456 -4.17 21.31 -22.70
N LEU A 457 -4.81 20.73 -23.71
CA LEU A 457 -4.33 20.76 -25.08
C LEU A 457 -4.47 22.20 -25.60
N VAL A 458 -3.38 22.77 -26.06
CA VAL A 458 -3.35 24.12 -26.63
C VAL A 458 -3.44 24.02 -28.14
N ASN A 459 -4.49 24.60 -28.71
CA ASN A 459 -4.79 24.54 -30.16
C ASN A 459 -4.03 25.54 -31.01
N SER A 460 -3.07 26.29 -30.49
CA SER A 460 -2.32 27.29 -31.25
C SER A 460 -0.95 26.79 -31.70
N ALA A 461 -0.82 26.53 -32.99
CA ALA A 461 0.46 26.12 -33.61
C ALA A 461 1.57 27.18 -33.50
N ASP A 462 1.19 28.43 -33.31
CA ASP A 462 2.11 29.57 -33.31
C ASP A 462 2.83 29.80 -31.97
N LEU A 463 2.32 29.24 -30.89
CA LEU A 463 2.84 29.49 -29.55
C LEU A 463 4.28 28.97 -29.35
N CYS A 464 4.70 27.96 -30.12
CA CYS A 464 5.96 27.27 -29.96
C CYS A 464 6.63 27.03 -31.34
N SER A 465 6.97 28.07 -32.03
CA SER A 465 7.43 28.00 -33.43
C SER A 465 8.95 27.97 -33.62
N LYS A 466 9.74 28.44 -32.63
CA LYS A 466 11.21 28.58 -32.79
C LYS A 466 11.92 27.46 -32.05
N GLU A 467 12.53 26.52 -32.79
CA GLU A 467 13.45 25.53 -32.21
C GLU A 467 14.79 26.20 -31.89
N ASP A 468 15.20 26.12 -30.62
CA ASP A 468 16.47 26.68 -30.15
C ASP A 468 17.15 25.66 -29.22
N LYS A 469 18.13 24.94 -29.77
CA LYS A 469 18.83 23.83 -29.08
C LYS A 469 19.62 24.28 -27.85
N MET A 470 19.86 25.58 -27.68
CA MET A 470 20.70 26.14 -26.61
C MET A 470 19.92 26.97 -25.59
N ALA A 471 18.59 27.11 -25.73
CA ALA A 471 17.80 28.01 -24.89
C ALA A 471 17.79 27.61 -23.40
N PHE A 472 17.77 26.34 -23.12
CA PHE A 472 17.83 25.78 -21.76
C PHE A 472 18.13 24.26 -21.80
N ARG A 473 18.61 23.71 -20.70
CA ARG A 473 18.72 22.25 -20.54
C ARG A 473 17.47 21.72 -19.85
N SER A 474 16.98 20.59 -20.30
CA SER A 474 15.83 19.92 -19.71
C SER A 474 16.11 18.43 -19.56
N ASP A 475 15.57 17.86 -18.52
CA ASP A 475 15.57 16.42 -18.30
C ASP A 475 14.14 15.92 -18.06
N PHE A 476 13.82 14.70 -18.49
CA PHE A 476 12.49 14.15 -18.45
C PHE A 476 12.46 12.77 -17.78
N ASN A 477 11.40 12.55 -17.03
CA ASN A 477 10.98 11.24 -16.63
C ASN A 477 9.57 11.00 -17.19
N VAL A 478 9.40 9.91 -17.92
CA VAL A 478 8.13 9.56 -18.58
C VAL A 478 7.60 8.28 -17.95
N ILE A 479 6.46 8.38 -17.30
CA ILE A 479 5.82 7.25 -16.62
C ILE A 479 4.44 7.02 -17.26
N ALA A 480 4.21 5.82 -17.76
CA ALA A 480 2.91 5.40 -18.23
C ALA A 480 2.10 4.77 -17.11
N PHE A 481 0.84 5.14 -17.00
CA PHE A 481 -0.10 4.56 -16.05
C PHE A 481 -1.20 3.81 -16.78
N GLY A 482 -1.35 2.56 -16.47
CA GLY A 482 -2.32 1.65 -17.06
C GLY A 482 -1.75 0.25 -17.16
N PRO A 483 -2.49 -0.69 -17.75
CA PRO A 483 -1.94 -1.99 -18.08
C PRO A 483 -0.74 -1.83 -19.01
N ASP A 484 0.24 -2.70 -18.89
CA ASP A 484 1.51 -2.66 -19.66
C ASP A 484 1.31 -2.55 -21.18
N PHE A 485 0.14 -2.99 -21.68
CA PHE A 485 -0.20 -3.00 -23.10
C PHE A 485 -1.13 -1.87 -23.55
N SER A 486 -1.75 -1.09 -22.64
CA SER A 486 -2.66 0.00 -22.99
C SER A 486 -2.72 1.07 -21.92
N PRO A 487 -1.69 1.90 -21.79
CA PRO A 487 -1.70 2.99 -20.84
C PRO A 487 -2.82 3.98 -21.18
N PHE A 488 -3.46 4.50 -20.15
CA PHE A 488 -4.51 5.49 -20.32
C PHE A 488 -4.01 6.90 -20.07
N LEU A 489 -2.90 7.05 -19.36
CA LEU A 489 -2.28 8.32 -19.01
C LEU A 489 -0.76 8.22 -19.11
N VAL A 490 -0.15 9.22 -19.72
CA VAL A 490 1.30 9.42 -19.69
C VAL A 490 1.60 10.62 -18.80
N ARG A 491 2.35 10.38 -17.73
CA ARG A 491 2.89 11.41 -16.85
C ARG A 491 4.28 11.76 -17.33
N ILE A 492 4.49 13.02 -17.68
CA ILE A 492 5.78 13.57 -18.05
C ILE A 492 6.21 14.51 -16.94
N GLU A 493 7.28 14.17 -16.26
CA GLU A 493 7.96 15.03 -15.31
C GLU A 493 9.18 15.60 -15.97
N GLY A 494 9.36 16.90 -15.88
CA GLY A 494 10.53 17.56 -16.45
C GLY A 494 11.17 18.53 -15.45
N VAL A 495 12.44 18.79 -15.66
CA VAL A 495 13.19 19.83 -14.96
C VAL A 495 13.85 20.72 -16.01
N ILE A 496 13.72 22.02 -15.82
CA ILE A 496 14.42 23.01 -16.63
C ILE A 496 15.63 23.51 -15.84
N TYR A 497 16.80 23.41 -16.44
CA TYR A 497 18.04 23.97 -15.92
C TYR A 497 18.37 25.25 -16.71
N ASP A 498 18.12 26.42 -16.12
CA ASP A 498 18.55 27.69 -16.68
C ASP A 498 19.26 28.48 -15.58
N GLN A 499 20.50 28.87 -15.83
CA GLN A 499 21.30 29.69 -14.91
C GLN A 499 20.76 31.12 -14.75
N LYS A 500 19.85 31.55 -15.63
CA LYS A 500 19.28 32.91 -15.64
C LYS A 500 17.81 32.99 -15.22
N LEU A 501 17.17 31.85 -14.93
CA LEU A 501 15.74 31.78 -14.64
C LEU A 501 15.46 31.75 -13.13
N THR A 502 15.44 32.92 -12.51
CA THR A 502 14.58 33.17 -11.35
C THR A 502 13.14 33.22 -11.86
N LEU A 503 12.38 32.13 -11.74
CA LEU A 503 10.96 32.12 -12.10
C LEU A 503 10.20 32.98 -11.07
N PRO A 504 9.70 34.18 -11.42
CA PRO A 504 8.86 34.98 -10.54
C PRO A 504 7.52 34.24 -10.31
N ALA A 505 6.81 34.58 -9.26
CA ALA A 505 5.54 33.99 -8.87
C ALA A 505 4.41 34.07 -9.92
N LYS A 506 4.60 34.78 -11.03
CA LYS A 506 3.75 34.91 -12.21
C LYS A 506 4.47 34.44 -13.49
N ALA A 507 5.12 33.30 -13.46
CA ALA A 507 5.84 32.78 -14.62
C ALA A 507 4.91 32.46 -15.78
N GLU A 508 5.35 32.74 -17.00
CA GLU A 508 4.71 32.27 -18.23
C GLU A 508 4.57 30.76 -18.22
N PRO A 509 3.47 30.23 -18.76
CA PRO A 509 3.24 28.80 -18.78
C PRO A 509 4.32 28.05 -19.56
N VAL A 510 4.78 26.93 -19.04
CA VAL A 510 5.64 26.01 -19.76
C VAL A 510 4.76 24.97 -20.44
N HIS A 511 5.11 24.60 -21.66
CA HIS A 511 4.35 23.61 -22.40
C HIS A 511 5.22 22.39 -22.73
N VAL A 512 4.64 21.20 -22.61
CA VAL A 512 5.20 19.95 -23.12
C VAL A 512 4.74 19.76 -24.55
N ILE A 513 5.67 19.48 -25.45
CA ILE A 513 5.39 19.25 -26.86
C ILE A 513 5.62 17.78 -27.18
N LEU A 514 4.65 17.19 -27.85
CA LEU A 514 4.79 15.90 -28.54
C LEU A 514 4.75 16.18 -30.04
N ASP A 515 5.91 16.11 -30.69
CA ASP A 515 6.08 16.41 -32.12
C ASP A 515 6.20 15.12 -32.93
N SER A 516 5.40 15.00 -33.98
CA SER A 516 5.40 13.87 -34.89
C SER A 516 5.33 14.35 -36.34
N LEU A 517 5.56 13.47 -37.30
CA LEU A 517 5.45 13.77 -38.73
C LEU A 517 4.05 14.24 -39.15
N GLU A 518 3.00 13.85 -38.40
CA GLU A 518 1.60 14.16 -38.72
C GLU A 518 1.08 15.38 -37.96
N GLY A 519 1.84 15.93 -37.02
CA GLY A 519 1.42 17.11 -36.25
C GLY A 519 1.98 17.18 -34.85
N LYS A 520 1.73 18.30 -34.22
CA LYS A 520 2.19 18.63 -32.87
C LYS A 520 1.03 18.62 -31.88
N TYR A 521 1.25 18.02 -30.72
CA TYR A 521 0.39 18.19 -29.54
C TYR A 521 1.12 19.04 -28.52
N ILE A 522 0.49 20.09 -28.03
CA ILE A 522 1.05 21.02 -27.06
C ILE A 522 0.20 20.96 -25.80
N PHE A 523 0.80 20.57 -24.68
CA PHE A 523 0.11 20.47 -23.39
C PHE A 523 0.72 21.45 -22.40
N THR A 524 -0.10 22.24 -21.71
CA THR A 524 0.38 23.12 -20.65
C THR A 524 0.87 22.27 -19.46
N ALA A 525 2.14 22.46 -19.06
CA ALA A 525 2.69 21.82 -17.89
C ALA A 525 2.40 22.65 -16.62
N HIS A 526 2.18 21.96 -15.52
CA HIS A 526 2.01 22.57 -14.20
C HIS A 526 3.35 22.65 -13.47
N ALA A 527 3.63 23.78 -12.82
CA ALA A 527 4.79 23.88 -11.95
C ALA A 527 4.59 22.97 -10.72
N GLN A 528 5.59 22.17 -10.40
CA GLN A 528 5.59 21.26 -9.24
C GLN A 528 6.77 21.61 -8.33
N GLU A 529 6.47 21.85 -7.05
CA GLU A 529 7.52 22.24 -6.08
C GLU A 529 8.43 21.07 -5.69
N HIS A 530 7.97 19.82 -5.84
CA HIS A 530 8.73 18.62 -5.52
C HIS A 530 8.59 17.58 -6.63
N ILE A 531 9.72 17.27 -7.26
CA ILE A 531 9.84 16.14 -8.19
C ILE A 531 10.29 14.93 -7.39
N GLU A 532 9.69 13.75 -7.66
CA GLU A 532 10.21 12.49 -7.12
C GLU A 532 11.69 12.33 -7.48
N LYS A 533 12.51 11.92 -6.50
CA LYS A 533 13.98 11.78 -6.58
C LYS A 533 14.49 10.76 -7.63
N SER A 534 13.69 10.34 -8.57
CA SER A 534 14.10 9.43 -9.66
C SER A 534 14.96 10.09 -10.71
N ILE A 535 15.01 11.41 -10.76
CA ILE A 535 15.91 12.15 -11.65
C ILE A 535 17.22 12.38 -10.89
N HIS A 536 18.31 11.76 -11.35
CA HIS A 536 19.65 11.98 -10.80
C HIS A 536 20.06 13.45 -10.99
N PHE A 537 19.99 14.24 -9.92
CA PHE A 537 20.50 15.60 -9.91
C PHE A 537 22.00 15.62 -10.12
N ARG A 538 22.46 16.01 -11.31
CA ARG A 538 23.80 16.52 -11.48
C ARG A 538 23.83 17.98 -10.99
N GLN A 539 24.89 18.33 -10.27
CA GLN A 539 25.17 19.62 -9.63
C GLN A 539 24.57 20.84 -10.35
N GLY A 540 23.61 21.47 -9.74
CA GLY A 540 22.92 22.69 -10.12
C GLY A 540 21.58 22.74 -9.40
N THR A 541 21.26 23.83 -8.72
CA THR A 541 19.98 23.99 -8.02
C THR A 541 18.84 23.90 -9.04
N PRO A 542 17.92 22.92 -8.94
CA PRO A 542 16.80 22.80 -9.88
C PRO A 542 15.82 23.93 -9.65
N ASN A 543 15.54 24.73 -10.68
CA ASN A 543 14.67 25.89 -10.53
C ASN A 543 13.26 25.45 -10.46
N LYS A 544 12.56 24.60 -10.73
CA LYS A 544 11.20 24.07 -10.51
C LYS A 544 10.94 22.84 -11.39
N GLY A 545 10.27 21.86 -10.82
CA GLY A 545 9.77 20.74 -11.56
C GLY A 545 8.53 21.09 -12.37
N LEU A 546 8.34 20.38 -13.46
CA LEU A 546 7.21 20.47 -14.34
C LEU A 546 6.48 19.13 -14.37
N LEU A 547 5.17 19.18 -14.38
CA LEU A 547 4.31 18.01 -14.51
C LEU A 547 3.33 18.22 -15.64
N ALA A 548 3.35 17.34 -16.63
CA ALA A 548 2.29 17.21 -17.62
C ALA A 548 1.62 15.84 -17.52
N LEU A 549 0.29 15.85 -17.47
CA LEU A 549 -0.54 14.66 -17.48
C LEU A 549 -1.24 14.59 -18.83
N ILE A 550 -0.84 13.66 -19.68
CA ILE A 550 -1.28 13.57 -21.07
C ILE A 550 -2.20 12.37 -21.24
N PRO A 551 -3.47 12.59 -21.66
CA PRO A 551 -4.40 11.51 -21.98
C PRO A 551 -3.90 10.73 -23.20
N PHE A 552 -3.38 9.51 -22.98
CA PHE A 552 -2.74 8.73 -24.03
C PHE A 552 -3.68 8.42 -25.22
N ARG A 553 -4.97 8.22 -24.95
CA ARG A 553 -5.97 7.95 -26.01
C ARG A 553 -6.24 9.15 -26.94
N LYS A 554 -5.95 10.38 -26.51
CA LYS A 554 -6.06 11.56 -27.38
C LYS A 554 -4.92 11.66 -28.41
N LEU A 555 -3.83 10.93 -28.21
CA LEU A 555 -2.76 10.88 -29.17
C LEU A 555 -3.14 9.89 -30.29
N LYS A 556 -2.79 10.22 -31.53
CA LYS A 556 -2.86 9.26 -32.65
C LYS A 556 -1.72 8.24 -32.55
N ASP A 557 -1.85 7.12 -33.25
CA ASP A 557 -0.75 6.14 -33.34
C ASP A 557 0.41 6.77 -34.13
N ASN A 558 1.53 7.01 -33.46
CA ASN A 558 2.72 7.65 -34.05
C ASN A 558 3.95 7.56 -33.14
N ILE A 559 5.08 8.02 -33.63
CA ILE A 559 6.30 8.27 -32.86
C ILE A 559 6.39 9.76 -32.58
N TYR A 560 6.40 10.13 -31.30
CA TYR A 560 6.46 11.49 -30.85
C TYR A 560 7.81 11.80 -30.25
N ARG A 561 8.46 12.86 -30.74
CA ARG A 561 9.63 13.44 -30.10
C ARG A 561 9.17 14.37 -28.97
N LEU A 562 9.77 14.22 -27.80
CA LEU A 562 9.41 14.99 -26.60
C LEU A 562 10.22 16.30 -26.56
N GLY A 563 9.52 17.41 -26.34
CA GLY A 563 10.11 18.73 -26.19
C GLY A 563 9.45 19.56 -25.11
N LEU A 564 10.14 20.61 -24.70
CA LEU A 564 9.60 21.68 -23.85
C LEU A 564 9.59 23.00 -24.59
N CYS A 565 8.52 23.75 -24.37
CA CYS A 565 8.40 25.12 -24.88
C CYS A 565 8.28 26.09 -23.70
N TYR A 566 9.13 27.06 -23.71
CA TYR A 566 9.12 28.17 -22.76
C TYR A 566 9.41 29.48 -23.49
N LYS A 567 8.59 30.50 -23.27
CA LYS A 567 8.68 31.81 -23.96
C LYS A 567 8.77 31.70 -25.49
N GLY A 568 7.99 30.82 -26.07
CA GLY A 568 7.95 30.61 -27.52
C GLY A 568 9.15 29.83 -28.10
N ARG A 569 10.16 29.50 -27.29
CA ARG A 569 11.33 28.71 -27.70
C ARG A 569 11.15 27.24 -27.32
N VAL A 570 11.49 26.34 -28.24
CA VAL A 570 11.33 24.91 -28.09
C VAL A 570 12.68 24.24 -28.00
N VAL A 571 12.86 23.38 -27.00
CA VAL A 571 14.01 22.47 -26.89
C VAL A 571 13.49 21.06 -26.92
N PHE A 572 13.96 20.28 -27.90
CA PHE A 572 13.68 18.86 -28.01
C PHE A 572 14.81 18.04 -27.40
N ASN A 573 14.43 17.02 -26.65
CA ASN A 573 15.36 16.04 -26.07
C ASN A 573 15.39 14.76 -26.91
N ASN A 574 16.29 13.85 -26.53
CA ASN A 574 16.42 12.52 -27.13
C ASN A 574 15.39 11.50 -26.60
N HIS A 575 14.28 12.00 -26.05
CA HIS A 575 13.19 11.18 -25.56
C HIS A 575 12.09 11.05 -26.62
N PHE A 576 11.67 9.83 -26.87
CA PHE A 576 10.62 9.48 -27.82
C PHE A 576 9.53 8.68 -27.16
N ILE A 577 8.29 9.02 -27.46
CA ILE A 577 7.10 8.27 -27.07
C ILE A 577 6.55 7.61 -28.33
N ILE A 578 6.46 6.29 -28.29
CA ILE A 578 5.84 5.50 -29.36
C ILE A 578 4.46 5.08 -28.89
N LYS A 579 3.46 5.45 -29.66
CA LYS A 579 2.10 4.94 -29.54
C LYS A 579 1.76 4.12 -30.77
N GLN A 580 1.43 2.85 -30.58
CA GLN A 580 1.03 1.94 -31.64
C GLN A 580 -0.02 0.96 -31.13
N HIS A 581 -1.22 0.96 -31.73
CA HIS A 581 -2.34 0.04 -31.40
C HIS A 581 -2.59 -0.10 -29.89
N HIS A 582 -2.66 1.00 -29.15
CA HIS A 582 -2.80 1.06 -27.69
C HIS A 582 -1.54 0.68 -26.88
N GLN A 583 -0.45 0.33 -27.52
CA GLN A 583 0.83 0.08 -26.83
C GLN A 583 1.59 1.39 -26.63
N PHE A 584 2.31 1.43 -25.52
CA PHE A 584 3.19 2.55 -25.15
C PHE A 584 4.62 2.04 -25.02
N LYS A 585 5.56 2.78 -25.61
CA LYS A 585 6.98 2.58 -25.40
C LYS A 585 7.68 3.93 -25.29
N HIS A 586 8.47 4.10 -24.24
CA HIS A 586 9.35 5.24 -24.08
C HIS A 586 10.79 4.82 -24.43
N ILE A 587 11.44 5.59 -25.30
CA ILE A 587 12.82 5.34 -25.76
C ILE A 587 13.62 6.60 -25.53
N ILE A 588 14.84 6.43 -25.04
CA ILE A 588 15.87 7.47 -24.95
C ILE A 588 16.93 7.08 -25.98
N LYS A 589 17.15 7.96 -26.99
CA LYS A 589 18.18 7.74 -28.02
C LYS A 589 19.44 8.52 -27.70
#